data_5684618c9325b0577ea136a9b5b6d20f
#
_entry.id   5684618c9325b0577ea136a9b5b6d20f
#
_cell.length_a   1.000
_cell.length_b   1.000
_cell.length_c   1.000
_cell.angle_alpha   90.00
_cell.angle_beta   90.00
_cell.angle_gamma   90.00
#
_symmetry.space_group_name_H-M   'P 1'
#
loop_
_entity.id
_entity.type
_entity.pdbx_description
1 polymer ?
#
loop_
_entity_poly.entity_id
_entity_poly.type
_entity_poly.pdbx_seq_one_letter_code
_entity_poly.pdbx_strand_id
1 'polypeptide(L)'
;AIDGDTAQVGPQISEHLGLPVISYAQKIREVNEAEKYIVVERQYDDRYHVVKAQLPCLLTALAELNEPRYMTPGGIFDAYAKEITVWGRKDLKDVEDSNLGLKGSPTQIAKASDKVRKGAGEKVNLDAAASVDYIIDKLKVKHVI
;
A
#
# COMPACT_ATOMS: atom_id res chain seq x y z
N ALA A 1 -0.15 -3.38 0.19
CA ALA A 1 -1.14 -4.38 -0.20
C ALA A 1 -2.40 -3.67 -0.72
N ILE A 2 -2.87 -4.02 -1.90
CA ILE A 2 -4.03 -3.38 -2.54
C ILE A 2 -5.30 -3.55 -1.70
N ASP A 3 -5.49 -4.72 -1.10
CA ASP A 3 -6.72 -5.05 -0.37
C ASP A 3 -6.74 -4.55 1.07
N GLY A 4 -5.60 -4.44 1.71
CA GLY A 4 -5.50 -4.00 3.10
C GLY A 4 -5.14 -2.53 3.24
N ASP A 5 -4.30 -2.05 2.37
CA ASP A 5 -3.79 -0.68 2.21
C ASP A 5 -3.51 0.09 3.52
N THR A 6 -3.09 -0.63 4.54
CA THR A 6 -2.77 -0.05 5.84
C THR A 6 -1.32 0.42 5.95
N ALA A 7 -0.47 0.05 4.97
CA ALA A 7 0.96 0.36 4.90
C ALA A 7 1.77 -0.01 6.18
N GLN A 8 1.31 -0.99 6.94
CA GLN A 8 1.87 -1.35 8.25
C GLN A 8 2.98 -2.41 8.17
N VAL A 9 2.97 -3.28 7.15
CA VAL A 9 3.88 -4.45 7.08
C VAL A 9 5.34 -4.03 7.04
N GLY A 10 5.71 -3.04 6.21
CA GLY A 10 7.09 -2.53 6.15
C GLY A 10 7.59 -2.01 7.51
N PRO A 11 6.90 -1.06 8.14
CA PRO A 11 7.26 -0.58 9.48
C PRO A 11 7.33 -1.68 10.53
N GLN A 12 6.42 -2.65 10.54
CA GLN A 12 6.48 -3.78 11.46
C GLN A 12 7.71 -4.65 11.26
N ILE A 13 8.07 -4.94 10.01
CA ILE A 13 9.31 -5.67 9.70
C ILE A 13 10.54 -4.91 10.21
N SER A 14 10.58 -3.58 9.98
CA SER A 14 11.71 -2.77 10.42
C SER A 14 11.86 -2.76 11.95
N GLU A 15 10.76 -2.68 12.67
CA GLU A 15 10.76 -2.75 14.15
C GLU A 15 11.28 -4.10 14.64
N HIS A 16 10.79 -5.21 14.10
CA HIS A 16 11.26 -6.54 14.47
C HIS A 16 12.74 -6.80 14.13
N LEU A 17 13.26 -6.16 13.10
CA LEU A 17 14.66 -6.29 12.69
C LEU A 17 15.58 -5.23 13.33
N GLY A 18 15.02 -4.25 14.04
CA GLY A 18 15.77 -3.11 14.59
C GLY A 18 16.43 -2.25 13.50
N LEU A 19 15.78 -2.09 12.34
CA LEU A 19 16.30 -1.35 11.20
C LEU A 19 15.64 0.02 11.07
N PRO A 20 16.37 1.06 10.61
CA PRO A 20 15.75 2.29 10.16
C PRO A 20 14.79 2.02 9.00
N VAL A 21 13.66 2.74 8.94
CA VAL A 21 12.69 2.63 7.84
C VAL A 21 12.46 3.98 7.16
N ILE A 22 12.43 3.98 5.82
CA ILE A 22 11.93 5.09 5.01
C ILE A 22 10.70 4.60 4.26
N SER A 23 9.54 5.13 4.65
CA SER A 23 8.26 4.78 4.00
C SER A 23 8.00 5.67 2.79
N TYR A 24 7.27 5.11 1.81
CA TYR A 24 6.83 5.81 0.60
C TYR A 24 7.97 6.37 -0.24
N ALA A 25 9.01 5.54 -0.47
CA ALA A 25 10.15 5.91 -1.31
C ALA A 25 9.71 6.06 -2.77
N GLN A 26 9.87 7.27 -3.31
CA GLN A 26 9.55 7.57 -4.72
C GLN A 26 10.81 7.76 -5.57
N LYS A 27 11.97 8.06 -4.95
CA LYS A 27 13.22 8.24 -5.68
C LYS A 27 14.42 8.01 -4.77
N ILE A 28 15.37 7.22 -5.22
CA ILE A 28 16.67 7.09 -4.58
C ILE A 28 17.58 8.17 -5.19
N ARG A 29 18.10 9.07 -4.34
CA ARG A 29 19.02 10.14 -4.76
C ARG A 29 20.47 9.70 -4.73
N GLU A 30 20.86 8.99 -3.68
CA GLU A 30 22.23 8.59 -3.44
C GLU A 30 22.30 7.31 -2.62
N VAL A 31 23.26 6.46 -2.96
CA VAL A 31 23.67 5.31 -2.15
C VAL A 31 25.18 5.42 -1.93
N ASN A 32 25.60 5.54 -0.70
CA ASN A 32 27.01 5.58 -0.34
C ASN A 32 27.38 4.34 0.46
N GLU A 33 28.01 3.39 -0.24
CA GLU A 33 28.41 2.11 0.37
C GLU A 33 29.59 2.27 1.34
N ALA A 34 30.48 3.22 1.08
CA ALA A 34 31.68 3.46 1.92
C ALA A 34 31.27 4.04 3.29
N GLU A 35 30.38 5.00 3.31
CA GLU A 35 29.86 5.62 4.53
C GLU A 35 28.58 4.95 5.04
N LYS A 36 28.08 3.92 4.34
CA LYS A 36 26.91 3.10 4.69
C LYS A 36 25.64 3.93 4.91
N TYR A 37 25.28 4.79 3.96
CA TYR A 37 24.02 5.53 4.00
C TYR A 37 23.30 5.54 2.65
N ILE A 38 22.03 5.87 2.71
CA ILE A 38 21.17 6.10 1.55
C ILE A 38 20.41 7.42 1.72
N VAL A 39 20.21 8.15 0.62
CA VAL A 39 19.39 9.36 0.57
C VAL A 39 18.21 9.11 -0.37
N VAL A 40 17.00 9.27 0.16
CA VAL A 40 15.76 8.92 -0.52
C VAL A 40 14.76 10.07 -0.44
N GLU A 41 14.05 10.32 -1.54
CA GLU A 41 12.85 11.14 -1.52
C GLU A 41 11.66 10.26 -1.12
N ARG A 42 10.99 10.64 -0.05
CA ARG A 42 9.73 10.02 0.35
C ARG A 42 8.55 10.92 0.04
N GLN A 43 7.47 10.33 -0.46
CA GLN A 43 6.27 11.05 -0.85
C GLN A 43 5.40 11.42 0.35
N TYR A 44 4.79 12.60 0.27
CA TYR A 44 3.67 13.08 1.07
C TYR A 44 2.57 13.58 0.14
N ASP A 45 1.41 13.91 0.67
CA ASP A 45 0.25 14.31 -0.13
C ASP A 45 0.52 15.55 -1.01
N ASP A 46 1.21 16.55 -0.47
CA ASP A 46 1.45 17.85 -1.11
C ASP A 46 2.93 18.16 -1.35
N ARG A 47 3.83 17.29 -0.87
CA ARG A 47 5.27 17.52 -0.89
C ARG A 47 6.04 16.20 -0.83
N TYR A 48 7.37 16.30 -0.93
CA TYR A 48 8.26 15.19 -0.60
C TYR A 48 9.29 15.62 0.46
N HIS A 49 9.76 14.66 1.22
CA HIS A 49 10.89 14.84 2.12
C HIS A 49 12.11 14.11 1.59
N VAL A 50 13.28 14.74 1.73
CA VAL A 50 14.55 14.08 1.48
C VAL A 50 15.09 13.58 2.81
N VAL A 51 15.24 12.27 2.92
CA VAL A 51 15.63 11.61 4.16
C VAL A 51 16.94 10.84 3.92
N LYS A 52 17.87 10.96 4.85
CA LYS A 52 19.10 10.15 4.90
C LYS A 52 18.93 9.07 5.98
N ALA A 53 19.22 7.83 5.64
CA ALA A 53 19.22 6.72 6.58
C ALA A 53 20.53 5.96 6.54
N GLN A 54 20.93 5.42 7.69
CA GLN A 54 22.06 4.52 7.80
C GLN A 54 21.71 3.14 7.25
N LEU A 55 22.64 2.50 6.57
CA LEU A 55 22.51 1.13 6.09
C LEU A 55 22.97 0.11 7.17
N PRO A 56 22.33 -1.06 7.28
CA PRO A 56 21.16 -1.48 6.51
C PRO A 56 19.87 -0.75 6.93
N CYS A 57 18.98 -0.49 5.98
CA CYS A 57 17.66 0.10 6.25
C CYS A 57 16.58 -0.60 5.42
N LEU A 58 15.32 -0.41 5.81
CA LEU A 58 14.16 -0.89 5.09
C LEU A 58 13.50 0.26 4.33
N LEU A 59 13.14 0.02 3.08
CA LEU A 59 12.38 0.96 2.28
C LEU A 59 11.01 0.36 1.93
N THR A 60 9.95 1.16 2.02
CA THR A 60 8.70 0.83 1.35
C THR A 60 8.60 1.66 0.08
N ALA A 61 8.47 0.98 -1.07
CA ALA A 61 8.54 1.59 -2.38
C ALA A 61 7.17 1.94 -2.93
N LEU A 62 7.10 3.06 -3.63
CA LEU A 62 5.95 3.45 -4.45
C LEU A 62 6.19 3.08 -5.92
N ALA A 63 5.11 3.09 -6.71
CA ALA A 63 5.18 2.81 -8.15
C ALA A 63 6.09 3.79 -8.89
N GLU A 64 6.17 5.04 -8.43
CA GLU A 64 6.98 6.12 -8.99
C GLU A 64 8.49 5.91 -8.84
N LEU A 65 8.90 4.97 -7.98
CA LEU A 65 10.33 4.68 -7.77
C LEU A 65 11.01 4.17 -9.04
N ASN A 66 10.28 3.47 -9.91
CA ASN A 66 10.81 2.89 -11.13
C ASN A 66 9.74 2.73 -12.21
N GLU A 67 10.17 2.82 -13.48
CA GLU A 67 9.34 2.46 -14.61
C GLU A 67 9.39 0.93 -14.84
N PRO A 68 8.23 0.23 -14.82
CA PRO A 68 8.20 -1.20 -15.05
C PRO A 68 8.69 -1.56 -16.46
N ARG A 69 9.58 -2.52 -16.56
CA ARG A 69 9.99 -3.08 -17.85
C ARG A 69 8.90 -4.00 -18.39
N TYR A 70 8.59 -3.86 -19.67
CA TYR A 70 7.65 -4.76 -20.32
C TYR A 70 8.23 -6.17 -20.51
N MET A 71 7.34 -7.16 -20.53
CA MET A 71 7.70 -8.55 -20.78
C MET A 71 8.24 -8.71 -22.20
N THR A 72 9.32 -9.47 -22.35
CA THR A 72 9.81 -9.91 -23.65
C THR A 72 9.35 -11.34 -23.93
N PRO A 73 9.18 -11.77 -25.20
CA PRO A 73 8.81 -13.16 -25.52
C PRO A 73 9.74 -14.18 -24.86
N GLY A 74 11.06 -14.01 -24.96
CA GLY A 74 12.04 -14.87 -24.31
C GLY A 74 11.86 -14.91 -22.79
N GLY A 75 11.70 -13.74 -22.13
CA GLY A 75 11.48 -13.65 -20.71
C GLY A 75 10.19 -14.33 -20.24
N ILE A 76 9.14 -14.35 -21.06
CA ILE A 76 7.91 -15.11 -20.76
C ILE A 76 8.20 -16.60 -20.75
N PHE A 77 8.92 -17.15 -21.74
CA PHE A 77 9.29 -18.57 -21.76
C PHE A 77 10.19 -18.93 -20.57
N ASP A 78 11.19 -18.09 -20.28
CA ASP A 78 12.09 -18.32 -19.16
C ASP A 78 11.36 -18.29 -17.81
N ALA A 79 10.28 -17.51 -17.67
CA ALA A 79 9.49 -17.44 -16.46
C ALA A 79 8.82 -18.78 -16.11
N TYR A 80 8.43 -19.59 -17.11
CA TYR A 80 7.86 -20.92 -16.86
C TYR A 80 8.86 -21.92 -16.29
N ALA A 81 10.15 -21.71 -16.51
CA ALA A 81 11.23 -22.53 -15.95
C ALA A 81 11.65 -22.08 -14.53
N LYS A 82 11.13 -20.93 -14.05
CA LYS A 82 11.46 -20.44 -12.71
C LYS A 82 10.75 -21.23 -11.63
N GLU A 83 11.50 -21.67 -10.66
CA GLU A 83 10.94 -22.32 -9.46
C GLU A 83 10.27 -21.26 -8.56
N ILE A 84 9.04 -21.56 -8.15
CA ILE A 84 8.31 -20.76 -7.16
C ILE A 84 8.40 -21.49 -5.83
N THR A 85 9.14 -20.93 -4.88
CA THR A 85 9.24 -21.49 -3.53
C THR A 85 7.93 -21.28 -2.78
N VAL A 86 7.28 -22.37 -2.40
CA VAL A 86 6.04 -22.35 -1.62
C VAL A 86 6.34 -22.76 -0.19
N TRP A 87 6.16 -21.85 0.75
CA TRP A 87 6.32 -22.13 2.18
C TRP A 87 4.97 -22.44 2.82
N GLY A 88 4.97 -23.48 3.63
CA GLY A 88 3.83 -23.85 4.47
C GLY A 88 4.20 -23.79 5.95
N ARG A 89 3.28 -24.23 6.81
CA ARG A 89 3.50 -24.26 8.26
C ARG A 89 4.78 -25.00 8.66
N LYS A 90 5.10 -26.08 7.95
CA LYS A 90 6.28 -26.93 8.24
C LYS A 90 7.62 -26.25 8.02
N ASP A 91 7.64 -25.22 7.18
CA ASP A 91 8.84 -24.47 6.83
C ASP A 91 9.14 -23.34 7.81
N LEU A 92 8.15 -23.01 8.66
CA LEU A 92 8.28 -22.01 9.70
C LEU A 92 8.85 -22.66 10.97
N LYS A 93 10.03 -22.19 11.40
CA LYS A 93 10.66 -22.60 12.65
C LYS A 93 10.21 -21.66 13.78
N ASP A 94 10.24 -22.17 14.99
CA ASP A 94 10.01 -21.41 16.22
C ASP A 94 8.64 -20.68 16.29
N VAL A 95 7.61 -21.30 15.70
CA VAL A 95 6.25 -20.76 15.67
C VAL A 95 5.30 -21.71 16.39
N GLU A 96 4.56 -21.19 17.35
CA GLU A 96 3.49 -21.92 18.04
C GLU A 96 2.20 -21.90 17.21
N ASP A 97 1.58 -23.05 17.01
CA ASP A 97 0.35 -23.19 16.23
C ASP A 97 -0.83 -22.39 16.79
N SER A 98 -0.85 -22.15 18.10
CA SER A 98 -1.84 -21.31 18.78
C SER A 98 -1.82 -19.86 18.30
N ASN A 99 -0.68 -19.39 17.81
CA ASN A 99 -0.46 -18.01 17.36
C ASN A 99 -0.69 -17.83 15.84
N LEU A 100 -1.19 -18.86 15.17
CA LEU A 100 -1.37 -18.85 13.73
C LEU A 100 -2.85 -18.76 13.32
N GLY A 101 -3.07 -18.12 12.15
CA GLY A 101 -4.36 -18.03 11.50
C GLY A 101 -5.40 -17.26 12.31
N LEU A 102 -6.66 -17.61 12.10
CA LEU A 102 -7.79 -16.91 12.73
C LEU A 102 -7.81 -17.04 14.26
N LYS A 103 -7.31 -18.15 14.79
CA LYS A 103 -7.28 -18.38 16.25
C LYS A 103 -6.18 -17.58 16.93
N GLY A 104 -5.04 -17.41 16.26
CA GLY A 104 -3.88 -16.69 16.79
C GLY A 104 -3.94 -15.18 16.54
N SER A 105 -4.82 -14.70 15.66
CA SER A 105 -4.94 -13.29 15.37
C SER A 105 -5.64 -12.54 16.49
N PRO A 106 -5.07 -11.45 17.02
CA PRO A 106 -5.76 -10.57 17.95
C PRO A 106 -6.92 -9.81 17.29
N THR A 107 -6.92 -9.71 15.97
CA THR A 107 -7.97 -9.06 15.20
C THR A 107 -8.99 -10.10 14.75
N GLN A 108 -10.25 -9.90 15.12
CA GLN A 108 -11.34 -10.75 14.69
C GLN A 108 -12.35 -9.97 13.85
N ILE A 109 -12.85 -10.59 12.79
CA ILE A 109 -13.88 -10.00 11.94
C ILE A 109 -15.22 -10.11 12.67
N ALA A 110 -15.73 -8.98 13.15
CA ALA A 110 -17.03 -8.93 13.81
C ALA A 110 -18.21 -9.12 12.84
N LYS A 111 -18.08 -8.57 11.63
CA LYS A 111 -19.13 -8.65 10.60
C LYS A 111 -18.53 -8.47 9.20
N ALA A 112 -18.94 -9.29 8.27
CA ALA A 112 -18.75 -9.10 6.84
C ALA A 112 -20.07 -8.80 6.17
N SER A 113 -20.10 -7.88 5.21
CA SER A 113 -21.27 -7.57 4.40
C SER A 113 -20.85 -7.28 2.97
N ASP A 114 -21.74 -7.57 2.04
CA ASP A 114 -21.51 -7.22 0.66
C ASP A 114 -21.48 -5.70 0.48
N LYS A 115 -20.68 -5.25 -0.49
CA LYS A 115 -20.64 -3.84 -0.85
C LYS A 115 -22.01 -3.40 -1.35
N VAL A 116 -22.60 -2.41 -0.69
CA VAL A 116 -23.84 -1.80 -1.15
C VAL A 116 -23.61 -1.18 -2.53
N ARG A 117 -24.29 -1.69 -3.54
CA ARG A 117 -24.23 -1.10 -4.88
C ARG A 117 -24.91 0.26 -4.84
N LYS A 118 -24.23 1.27 -5.35
CA LYS A 118 -24.86 2.59 -5.57
C LYS A 118 -26.00 2.37 -6.56
N GLY A 119 -27.20 2.77 -6.20
CA GLY A 119 -28.35 2.79 -7.11
C GLY A 119 -28.13 3.76 -8.27
N ALA A 120 -29.02 3.72 -9.25
CA ALA A 120 -29.07 4.75 -10.28
C ALA A 120 -29.23 6.10 -9.58
N GLY A 121 -28.36 7.06 -9.91
CA GLY A 121 -28.45 8.41 -9.34
C GLY A 121 -29.80 9.06 -9.73
N GLU A 122 -30.18 10.09 -9.00
CA GLU A 122 -31.33 10.90 -9.33
C GLU A 122 -31.00 11.82 -10.52
N LYS A 123 -31.82 11.76 -11.56
CA LYS A 123 -31.72 12.65 -12.72
C LYS A 123 -32.83 13.67 -12.65
N VAL A 124 -32.44 14.93 -12.55
CA VAL A 124 -33.36 16.05 -12.45
C VAL A 124 -33.14 16.98 -13.65
N ASN A 125 -34.21 17.41 -14.29
CA ASN A 125 -34.16 18.35 -15.42
C ASN A 125 -34.80 19.65 -14.98
N LEU A 126 -33.99 20.61 -14.60
CA LEU A 126 -34.36 21.95 -14.13
C LEU A 126 -33.63 23.01 -14.94
N ASP A 127 -34.05 24.26 -14.83
CA ASP A 127 -33.26 25.39 -15.35
C ASP A 127 -31.92 25.53 -14.59
N ALA A 128 -31.04 26.39 -15.06
CA ALA A 128 -29.69 26.51 -14.51
C ALA A 128 -29.70 26.99 -13.04
N ALA A 129 -30.54 27.93 -12.66
CA ALA A 129 -30.58 28.47 -11.29
C ALA A 129 -31.15 27.41 -10.34
N ALA A 130 -32.29 26.81 -10.67
CA ALA A 130 -32.91 25.75 -9.88
C ALA A 130 -32.03 24.49 -9.77
N SER A 131 -31.22 24.20 -10.78
CA SER A 131 -30.23 23.11 -10.71
C SER A 131 -29.15 23.36 -9.68
N VAL A 132 -28.63 24.58 -9.59
CA VAL A 132 -27.64 24.98 -8.59
C VAL A 132 -28.21 24.85 -7.19
N ASP A 133 -29.40 25.42 -6.94
CA ASP A 133 -30.05 25.32 -5.63
C ASP A 133 -30.31 23.88 -5.22
N TYR A 134 -30.79 23.05 -6.14
CA TYR A 134 -31.00 21.63 -5.90
C TYR A 134 -29.69 20.90 -5.50
N ILE A 135 -28.59 21.14 -6.20
CA ILE A 135 -27.28 20.53 -5.89
C ILE A 135 -26.80 20.98 -4.50
N ILE A 136 -26.89 22.29 -4.21
CA ILE A 136 -26.50 22.85 -2.91
C ILE A 136 -27.29 22.19 -1.78
N ASP A 137 -28.60 22.06 -1.91
CA ASP A 137 -29.44 21.43 -0.90
C ASP A 137 -29.09 19.95 -0.69
N LYS A 138 -28.81 19.21 -1.75
CA LYS A 138 -28.35 17.82 -1.64
C LYS A 138 -26.98 17.70 -0.95
N LEU A 139 -26.06 18.62 -1.18
CA LEU A 139 -24.75 18.65 -0.54
C LEU A 139 -24.85 19.01 0.94
N LYS A 140 -25.73 19.98 1.30
CA LYS A 140 -26.02 20.35 2.70
C LYS A 140 -26.57 19.17 3.49
N VAL A 141 -27.56 18.45 2.93
CA VAL A 141 -28.14 17.25 3.58
C VAL A 141 -27.07 16.18 3.86
N LYS A 142 -26.03 16.11 3.03
CA LYS A 142 -24.91 15.18 3.19
C LYS A 142 -23.75 15.73 4.01
N HIS A 143 -23.88 16.93 4.55
CA HIS A 143 -22.82 17.63 5.31
C HIS A 143 -21.50 17.74 4.55
N VAL A 144 -21.55 17.95 3.24
CA VAL A 144 -20.36 18.15 2.39
C VAL A 144 -19.99 19.64 2.35
N ILE A 145 -21.00 20.51 2.46
CA ILE A 145 -20.89 21.96 2.56
C ILE A 145 -21.78 22.48 3.67
#